data_902a0972012e67516ff95c273da90c94
#
_entry.id   902a0972012e67516ff95c273da90c94
#
_cell.length_a   1.000
_cell.length_b   1.000
_cell.length_c   1.000
_cell.angle_alpha   90.00
_cell.angle_beta   90.00
_cell.angle_gamma   90.00
#
_symmetry.space_group_name_H-M   'P 1'
#
loop_
_entity.id
_entity.type
_entity.pdbx_description
1 polymer ?
#
loop_
_entity_poly.entity_id
_entity_poly.type
_entity_poly.pdbx_seq_one_letter_code
_entity_poly.pdbx_strand_id
1 'polypeptide(L)'
;MKIIIIGSIAAGVSAAARLAAAQRGAQITVYEKGGFYSCGTGGLPHYLCEDLDSLNKAIQAKETELNAQGITAHLRHEVRGIDAAARKVTVCDLATGRMFEDHYDKLVLATGSSNRVPQVPGSDRVGVQTLKTVEDLI
;
A
#
# COMPACT_ATOMS: atom_id res chain seq x y z
N MET A 1 -6.73 -15.32 -14.96
CA MET A 1 -7.58 -14.44 -14.11
C MET A 1 -6.70 -13.32 -13.58
N LYS A 2 -7.13 -12.08 -13.74
CA LYS A 2 -6.43 -10.90 -13.23
C LYS A 2 -7.10 -10.38 -11.95
N ILE A 3 -6.32 -10.22 -10.90
CA ILE A 3 -6.79 -9.73 -9.60
C ILE A 3 -6.06 -8.43 -9.30
N ILE A 4 -6.82 -7.37 -9.06
CA ILE A 4 -6.27 -6.09 -8.59
C ILE A 4 -6.57 -5.93 -7.11
N ILE A 5 -5.57 -5.48 -6.35
CA ILE A 5 -5.65 -5.17 -4.93
C ILE A 5 -5.28 -3.70 -4.75
N ILE A 6 -6.12 -2.93 -4.06
CA ILE A 6 -5.89 -1.52 -3.77
C ILE A 6 -5.43 -1.39 -2.33
N GLY A 7 -4.17 -1.01 -2.15
CA GLY A 7 -3.48 -0.88 -0.87
C GLY A 7 -2.56 -2.05 -0.57
N SER A 8 -1.33 -1.74 -0.13
CA SER A 8 -0.26 -2.72 0.13
C SER A 8 0.07 -2.88 1.63
N ILE A 9 -0.73 -2.32 2.52
CA ILE A 9 -0.52 -2.49 3.97
C ILE A 9 -1.06 -3.86 4.41
N ALA A 10 -1.12 -4.17 5.66
CA ALA A 10 -1.36 -5.49 6.23
C ALA A 10 -2.43 -6.33 5.48
N ALA A 11 -3.61 -5.77 5.24
CA ALA A 11 -4.71 -6.49 4.60
C ALA A 11 -4.41 -6.81 3.12
N GLY A 12 -3.89 -5.84 2.37
CA GLY A 12 -3.62 -6.01 0.94
C GLY A 12 -2.51 -7.01 0.66
N VAL A 13 -1.39 -6.90 1.38
CA VAL A 13 -0.27 -7.84 1.24
C VAL A 13 -0.67 -9.25 1.67
N SER A 14 -1.41 -9.39 2.78
CA SER A 14 -1.90 -10.70 3.24
C SER A 14 -2.85 -11.34 2.23
N ALA A 15 -3.75 -10.54 1.63
CA ALA A 15 -4.64 -11.01 0.58
C ALA A 15 -3.86 -11.44 -0.66
N ALA A 16 -2.87 -10.63 -1.10
CA ALA A 16 -2.02 -10.93 -2.24
C ALA A 16 -1.27 -12.26 -2.06
N ALA A 17 -0.60 -12.44 -0.93
CA ALA A 17 0.14 -13.65 -0.61
C ALA A 17 -0.78 -14.89 -0.57
N ARG A 18 -1.95 -14.76 0.08
CA ARG A 18 -2.92 -15.86 0.15
C ARG A 18 -3.47 -16.23 -1.23
N LEU A 19 -3.76 -15.24 -2.07
CA LEU A 19 -4.23 -15.47 -3.45
C LEU A 19 -3.16 -16.09 -4.33
N ALA A 20 -1.91 -15.66 -4.22
CA ALA A 20 -0.79 -16.24 -4.95
C ALA A 20 -0.62 -17.73 -4.64
N ALA A 21 -0.75 -18.10 -3.36
CA ALA A 21 -0.68 -19.50 -2.92
C ALA A 21 -1.89 -20.33 -3.37
N ALA A 22 -3.11 -19.75 -3.37
CA ALA A 22 -4.36 -20.47 -3.63
C ALA A 22 -4.74 -20.51 -5.12
N GLN A 23 -4.34 -19.53 -5.91
CA GLN A 23 -4.76 -19.34 -7.31
C GLN A 23 -3.55 -19.36 -8.24
N ARG A 24 -2.97 -20.56 -8.44
CA ARG A 24 -1.82 -20.73 -9.34
C ARG A 24 -2.17 -20.23 -10.76
N GLY A 25 -1.34 -19.33 -11.29
CA GLY A 25 -1.53 -18.72 -12.61
C GLY A 25 -2.45 -17.48 -12.61
N ALA A 26 -2.92 -17.00 -11.47
CA ALA A 26 -3.55 -15.68 -11.40
C ALA A 26 -2.48 -14.58 -11.51
N GLN A 27 -2.77 -13.56 -12.31
CA GLN A 27 -2.00 -12.32 -12.34
C GLN A 27 -2.49 -11.43 -11.20
N ILE A 28 -1.64 -11.19 -10.21
CA ILE A 28 -1.96 -10.36 -9.05
C ILE A 28 -1.20 -9.05 -9.15
N THR A 29 -1.94 -7.94 -9.17
CA THR A 29 -1.41 -6.59 -9.21
C THR A 29 -1.87 -5.83 -7.97
N VAL A 30 -0.93 -5.20 -7.27
CA VAL A 30 -1.20 -4.36 -6.10
C VAL A 30 -0.86 -2.91 -6.46
N TYR A 31 -1.81 -1.99 -6.24
CA TYR A 31 -1.59 -0.55 -6.36
C TYR A 31 -1.54 0.09 -4.98
N GLU A 32 -0.44 0.79 -4.70
CA GLU A 32 -0.21 1.51 -3.45
C GLU A 32 0.14 2.96 -3.74
N LYS A 33 -0.59 3.89 -3.12
CA LYS A 33 -0.33 5.33 -3.25
C LYS A 33 0.93 5.79 -2.52
N GLY A 34 1.28 5.11 -1.41
CA GLY A 34 2.50 5.38 -0.65
C GLY A 34 3.77 5.01 -1.40
N GLY A 35 4.88 5.51 -0.92
CA GLY A 35 6.21 5.23 -1.47
C GLY A 35 6.85 3.95 -0.93
N PHE A 36 6.20 3.24 -0.03
CA PHE A 36 6.78 2.11 0.68
C PHE A 36 5.80 0.93 0.78
N TYR A 37 6.35 -0.28 0.73
CA TYR A 37 5.62 -1.47 1.13
C TYR A 37 5.45 -1.48 2.65
N SER A 38 4.35 -2.04 3.14
CA SER A 38 4.09 -2.08 4.56
C SER A 38 5.12 -2.90 5.33
N CYS A 39 5.72 -2.26 6.32
CA CYS A 39 6.46 -2.93 7.39
C CYS A 39 5.55 -3.35 8.56
N GLY A 40 4.21 -3.23 8.39
CA GLY A 40 3.24 -3.38 9.47
C GLY A 40 3.12 -2.09 10.32
N THR A 41 1.91 -1.54 10.39
CA THR A 41 1.66 -0.30 11.15
C THR A 41 2.00 -0.42 12.63
N GLY A 42 1.95 -1.63 13.20
CA GLY A 42 2.35 -1.90 14.60
C GLY A 42 3.85 -1.80 14.86
N GLY A 43 4.69 -1.87 13.82
CA GLY A 43 6.14 -1.72 13.92
C GLY A 43 6.64 -0.27 13.85
N LEU A 44 5.84 0.66 13.30
CA LEU A 44 6.28 2.04 13.10
C LEU A 44 6.82 2.74 14.35
N PRO A 45 6.22 2.58 15.56
CA PRO A 45 6.77 3.18 16.77
C PRO A 45 8.17 2.67 17.14
N HIS A 46 8.50 1.43 16.79
CA HIS A 46 9.85 0.88 17.03
C HIS A 46 10.90 1.59 16.17
N TYR A 47 10.55 1.93 14.93
CA TYR A 47 11.48 2.61 14.03
C TYR A 47 11.73 4.09 14.39
N LEU A 48 10.91 4.69 15.26
CA LEU A 48 11.22 6.00 15.85
C LEU A 48 12.45 5.95 16.78
N CYS A 49 12.73 4.78 17.38
CA CYS A 49 13.81 4.57 18.34
C CYS A 49 14.98 3.81 17.73
N GLU A 50 14.81 3.20 16.55
CA GLU A 50 15.80 2.38 15.86
C GLU A 50 16.36 3.09 14.63
N ASP A 51 17.49 2.61 14.16
CA ASP A 51 18.14 3.10 12.97
C ASP A 51 17.27 2.91 11.72
N LEU A 52 17.20 3.94 10.87
CA LEU A 52 16.53 3.92 9.56
C LEU A 52 17.01 2.77 8.64
N ASP A 53 18.20 2.24 8.87
CA ASP A 53 18.72 1.08 8.15
C ASP A 53 17.89 -0.18 8.38
N SER A 54 17.34 -0.38 9.57
CA SER A 54 16.46 -1.51 9.90
C SER A 54 15.15 -1.43 9.13
N LEU A 55 14.59 -0.22 9.00
CA LEU A 55 13.38 0.04 8.22
C LEU A 55 13.63 -0.25 6.73
N ASN A 56 14.72 0.25 6.16
CA ASN A 56 15.07 0.03 4.77
C ASN A 56 15.26 -1.46 4.44
N LYS A 57 15.91 -2.22 5.33
CA LYS A 57 16.05 -3.68 5.19
C LYS A 57 14.70 -4.40 5.19
N ALA A 58 13.78 -3.99 6.08
CA ALA A 58 12.45 -4.57 6.16
C ALA A 58 11.63 -4.29 4.89
N ILE A 59 11.73 -3.07 4.33
CA ILE A 59 11.07 -2.68 3.07
C ILE A 59 11.61 -3.53 1.90
N GLN A 60 12.92 -3.65 1.76
CA GLN A 60 13.55 -4.44 0.70
C GLN A 60 13.22 -5.94 0.80
N ALA A 61 13.19 -6.47 2.02
CA ALA A 61 12.79 -7.87 2.25
C ALA A 61 11.35 -8.11 1.80
N LYS A 62 10.45 -7.17 2.04
CA LYS A 62 9.05 -7.29 1.62
C LYS A 62 8.88 -7.23 0.11
N GLU A 63 9.58 -6.36 -0.56
CA GLU A 63 9.59 -6.30 -2.02
C GLU A 63 10.08 -7.61 -2.64
N THR A 64 11.18 -8.13 -2.12
CA THR A 64 11.75 -9.43 -2.56
C THR A 64 10.75 -10.56 -2.36
N GLU A 65 10.07 -10.60 -1.22
CA GLU A 65 9.04 -11.60 -0.90
C GLU A 65 7.87 -11.56 -1.90
N LEU A 66 7.34 -10.37 -2.19
CA LEU A 66 6.22 -10.19 -3.13
C LEU A 66 6.62 -10.64 -4.54
N ASN A 67 7.79 -10.22 -5.01
CA ASN A 67 8.31 -10.61 -6.32
C ASN A 67 8.52 -12.12 -6.44
N ALA A 68 9.05 -12.78 -5.41
CA ALA A 68 9.24 -14.23 -5.37
C ALA A 68 7.90 -14.99 -5.43
N GLN A 69 6.80 -14.38 -4.98
CA GLN A 69 5.45 -14.95 -5.07
C GLN A 69 4.75 -14.62 -6.41
N GLY A 70 5.41 -13.92 -7.33
CA GLY A 70 4.84 -13.53 -8.62
C GLY A 70 3.78 -12.41 -8.50
N ILE A 71 3.84 -11.61 -7.43
CA ILE A 71 2.95 -10.47 -7.21
C ILE A 71 3.61 -9.22 -7.77
N THR A 72 2.92 -8.53 -8.68
CA THR A 72 3.36 -7.23 -9.21
C THR A 72 2.82 -6.12 -8.33
N ALA A 73 3.67 -5.37 -7.66
CA ALA A 73 3.25 -4.27 -6.83
C ALA A 73 3.80 -2.93 -7.37
N HIS A 74 2.90 -1.95 -7.48
CA HIS A 74 3.22 -0.60 -7.96
C HIS A 74 3.07 0.40 -6.81
N LEU A 75 4.20 0.90 -6.30
CA LEU A 75 4.25 2.01 -5.35
C LEU A 75 4.04 3.34 -6.06
N ARG A 76 3.60 4.35 -5.33
CA ARG A 76 3.26 5.69 -5.85
C ARG A 76 2.25 5.65 -6.98
N HIS A 77 1.33 4.67 -6.92
CA HIS A 77 0.24 4.52 -7.88
C HIS A 77 -1.09 4.57 -7.14
N GLU A 78 -1.81 5.66 -7.33
CA GLU A 78 -3.08 5.89 -6.66
C GLU A 78 -4.25 5.48 -7.56
N VAL A 79 -5.09 4.58 -7.08
CA VAL A 79 -6.38 4.29 -7.74
C VAL A 79 -7.36 5.39 -7.40
N ARG A 80 -7.76 6.18 -8.40
CA ARG A 80 -8.65 7.33 -8.27
C ARG A 80 -10.10 7.05 -8.65
N GLY A 81 -10.33 5.96 -9.38
CA GLY A 81 -11.66 5.61 -9.83
C GLY A 81 -11.83 4.11 -10.00
N ILE A 82 -13.06 3.65 -9.81
CA ILE A 82 -13.46 2.26 -10.03
C ILE A 82 -14.74 2.28 -10.86
N ASP A 83 -14.67 1.67 -12.03
CA ASP A 83 -15.86 1.35 -12.84
C ASP A 83 -16.16 -0.14 -12.66
N ALA A 84 -17.12 -0.43 -11.78
CA ALA A 84 -17.47 -1.80 -11.47
C ALA A 84 -18.21 -2.50 -12.62
N ALA A 85 -18.93 -1.75 -13.45
CA ALA A 85 -19.64 -2.28 -14.61
C ALA A 85 -18.67 -2.71 -15.71
N ALA A 86 -17.69 -1.87 -16.00
CA ALA A 86 -16.63 -2.16 -16.98
C ALA A 86 -15.48 -3.00 -16.37
N ARG A 87 -15.49 -3.29 -15.07
CA ARG A 87 -14.42 -3.99 -14.34
C ARG A 87 -13.05 -3.38 -14.58
N LYS A 88 -12.94 -2.07 -14.42
CA LYS A 88 -11.69 -1.33 -14.58
C LYS A 88 -11.46 -0.38 -13.43
N VAL A 89 -10.19 -0.08 -13.19
CA VAL A 89 -9.74 0.98 -12.29
C VAL A 89 -9.01 2.05 -13.06
N THR A 90 -9.14 3.30 -12.63
CA THR A 90 -8.33 4.42 -13.12
C THR A 90 -7.22 4.69 -12.13
N VAL A 91 -5.98 4.59 -12.60
CA VAL A 91 -4.76 4.69 -11.79
C VAL A 91 -3.99 5.93 -12.19
N CYS A 92 -3.48 6.66 -11.20
CA CYS A 92 -2.54 7.76 -11.36
C CYS A 92 -1.15 7.31 -10.89
N ASP A 93 -0.17 7.35 -11.77
CA ASP A 93 1.24 7.31 -11.40
C ASP A 93 1.62 8.65 -10.78
N LEU A 94 1.84 8.68 -9.48
CA LEU A 94 2.13 9.90 -8.72
C LEU A 94 3.53 10.47 -9.00
N ALA A 95 4.42 9.69 -9.58
CA ALA A 95 5.76 10.17 -9.95
C ALA A 95 5.73 10.99 -11.25
N THR A 96 4.87 10.61 -12.20
CA THR A 96 4.81 11.22 -13.54
C THR A 96 3.53 12.03 -13.77
N GLY A 97 2.50 11.85 -12.95
CA GLY A 97 1.16 12.40 -13.14
C GLY A 97 0.34 11.67 -14.22
N ARG A 98 0.88 10.61 -14.81
CA ARG A 98 0.22 9.85 -15.86
C ARG A 98 -0.98 9.09 -15.33
N MET A 99 -2.12 9.25 -16.03
CA MET A 99 -3.33 8.46 -15.78
C MET A 99 -3.41 7.29 -16.77
N PHE A 100 -3.85 6.13 -16.29
CA PHE A 100 -4.14 4.98 -17.15
C PHE A 100 -5.27 4.14 -16.56
N GLU A 101 -5.86 3.29 -17.38
CA GLU A 101 -6.89 2.33 -16.95
C GLU A 101 -6.29 0.93 -16.90
N ASP A 102 -6.74 0.14 -15.92
CA ASP A 102 -6.39 -1.26 -15.80
C ASP A 102 -7.64 -2.09 -15.52
N HIS A 103 -7.75 -3.24 -16.19
CA HIS A 103 -8.90 -4.14 -16.10
C HIS A 103 -8.64 -5.26 -15.09
N TYR A 104 -9.72 -5.74 -14.45
CA TYR A 104 -9.66 -6.82 -13.49
C TYR A 104 -10.81 -7.82 -13.65
N ASP A 105 -10.57 -9.07 -13.27
CA ASP A 105 -11.61 -10.07 -13.07
C ASP A 105 -12.15 -10.01 -11.64
N LYS A 106 -11.28 -9.74 -10.67
CA LYS A 106 -11.60 -9.56 -9.25
C LYS A 106 -10.87 -8.35 -8.69
N LEU A 107 -11.54 -7.62 -7.79
CA LEU A 107 -11.00 -6.45 -7.12
C LEU A 107 -11.08 -6.63 -5.61
N VAL A 108 -9.97 -6.34 -4.93
CA VAL A 108 -9.87 -6.31 -3.46
C VAL A 108 -9.62 -4.89 -3.00
N LEU A 109 -10.47 -4.37 -2.14
CA LEU A 109 -10.31 -3.06 -1.51
C LEU A 109 -9.65 -3.23 -0.15
N ALA A 110 -8.40 -2.78 -0.03
CA ALA A 110 -7.59 -2.82 1.20
C ALA A 110 -7.04 -1.42 1.51
N THR A 111 -7.83 -0.39 1.27
CA THR A 111 -7.45 1.03 1.30
C THR A 111 -7.15 1.57 2.71
N GLY A 112 -7.43 0.79 3.73
CA GLY A 112 -7.15 1.13 5.13
C GLY A 112 -8.05 2.25 5.66
N SER A 113 -7.48 3.09 6.52
CA SER A 113 -8.16 4.19 7.20
C SER A 113 -7.33 5.47 7.08
N SER A 114 -7.86 6.60 7.54
CA SER A 114 -7.13 7.86 7.74
C SER A 114 -7.01 8.16 9.24
N ASN A 115 -5.98 8.92 9.62
CA ASN A 115 -5.83 9.38 10.99
C ASN A 115 -6.94 10.34 11.37
N ARG A 116 -7.44 10.22 12.58
CA ARG A 116 -8.35 11.20 13.19
C ARG A 116 -7.59 11.98 14.26
N VAL A 117 -7.34 13.25 13.97
CA VAL A 117 -6.71 14.16 14.94
C VAL A 117 -7.77 14.60 15.95
N PRO A 118 -7.56 14.39 17.26
CA PRO A 118 -8.49 14.86 18.27
C PRO A 118 -8.53 16.40 18.27
N GLN A 119 -9.73 16.95 18.42
CA GLN A 119 -9.94 18.40 18.47
C GLN A 119 -9.71 18.89 19.92
N VAL A 120 -8.45 18.95 20.34
CA VAL A 120 -8.04 19.43 21.67
C VAL A 120 -7.10 20.64 21.52
N PRO A 121 -7.05 21.57 22.49
CA PRO A 121 -6.13 22.69 22.43
C PRO A 121 -4.68 22.24 22.23
N GLY A 122 -4.03 22.78 21.20
CA GLY A 122 -2.64 22.46 20.87
C GLY A 122 -2.44 21.29 19.90
N SER A 123 -3.50 20.64 19.43
CA SER A 123 -3.38 19.55 18.43
C SER A 123 -2.88 20.04 17.06
N ASP A 124 -2.92 21.34 16.82
CA ASP A 124 -2.48 22.04 15.61
C ASP A 124 -1.08 22.66 15.73
N ARG A 125 -0.41 22.45 16.88
CA ARG A 125 0.91 23.02 17.09
C ARG A 125 2.01 22.32 16.30
N VAL A 126 3.03 23.10 15.94
CA VAL A 126 4.26 22.57 15.32
C VAL A 126 4.88 21.51 16.22
N GLY A 127 5.21 20.36 15.64
CA GLY A 127 5.76 19.21 16.36
C GLY A 127 4.70 18.20 16.85
N VAL A 128 3.39 18.52 16.70
CA VAL A 128 2.31 17.54 16.90
C VAL A 128 2.02 16.86 15.58
N GLN A 129 2.28 15.58 15.49
CA GLN A 129 2.12 14.78 14.25
C GLN A 129 1.35 13.50 14.53
N THR A 130 0.77 12.95 13.48
CA THR A 130 0.20 11.60 13.51
C THR A 130 1.24 10.61 12.99
N LEU A 131 1.20 9.38 13.49
CA LEU A 131 2.07 8.30 13.05
C LEU A 131 1.22 7.17 12.49
N LYS A 132 1.25 6.97 11.17
CA LYS A 132 0.49 5.93 10.50
C LYS A 132 1.23 5.27 9.35
N THR A 133 2.01 6.02 8.61
CA THR A 133 2.73 5.56 7.43
C THR A 133 4.24 5.72 7.64
N VAL A 134 5.01 5.10 6.77
CA VAL A 134 6.48 5.27 6.78
C VAL A 134 6.85 6.72 6.49
N GLU A 135 6.07 7.39 5.64
CA GLU A 135 6.27 8.80 5.32
C GLU A 135 6.12 9.71 6.55
N ASP A 136 5.35 9.30 7.56
CA ASP A 136 5.21 10.06 8.81
C ASP A 136 6.46 9.95 9.71
N LEU A 137 7.41 9.05 9.38
CA LEU A 137 8.66 8.85 10.12
C LEU A 137 9.84 9.66 9.55
N ILE A 138 9.74 10.12 8.30
CA ILE A 138 10.79 10.76 7.53
C ILE A 138 10.57 12.27 7.51
#